data_1d4a403b0b37a2e0ebf613a9007710f2
#
_entry.id   1d4a403b0b37a2e0ebf613a9007710f2
#
_cell.length_a   1.000
_cell.length_b   1.000
_cell.length_c   1.000
_cell.angle_alpha   90.00
_cell.angle_beta   90.00
_cell.angle_gamma   90.00
#
_symmetry.space_group_name_H-M   'P 1'
#
loop_
_entity.id
_entity.type
_entity.pdbx_description
1 polymer ?
#
loop_
_entity_poly.entity_id
_entity_poly.type
_entity_poly.pdbx_seq_one_letter_code
_entity_poly.pdbx_strand_id
1 'polypeptide(L)'
;MRQQYDTSAPPAAFSVADAFMLRTALDALGGVRGLDTLDVACGHGSTARLLASGGARRTVGVDSCPERIRRARAHETGETGEAGAVEYHVADAAGMPQLGPFDLATAVYLFNQAHDRVALHAMFRAVRANLRPGARLLAIVPNPGAFPHVDWSPYGIRIVERTPGGDAPLLRARLETDPPVAFECREWAHADFAEAAVDAGFATVAWQPTRTPPACEIRDEPYWARYRSAPVSSLMNCVA
;
A
#
# COMPACT_ATOMS: atom_id res chain seq x y z
N MET A 1 -2.75 -17.91 -13.36
CA MET A 1 -4.22 -17.85 -13.33
C MET A 1 -4.67 -16.40 -13.50
N ARG A 2 -5.43 -16.09 -14.55
CA ARG A 2 -5.85 -14.72 -14.85
C ARG A 2 -7.08 -14.39 -13.98
N GLN A 3 -6.94 -13.48 -13.04
CA GLN A 3 -8.09 -12.98 -12.31
C GLN A 3 -8.46 -11.60 -12.88
N GLN A 4 -9.62 -11.59 -13.51
CA GLN A 4 -10.30 -10.41 -13.98
C GLN A 4 -11.11 -9.88 -12.79
N TYR A 5 -10.71 -8.71 -12.24
CA TYR A 5 -11.55 -8.05 -11.23
C TYR A 5 -12.78 -7.50 -11.94
N ASP A 6 -13.97 -7.86 -11.43
CA ASP A 6 -15.22 -7.23 -11.86
C ASP A 6 -15.22 -5.77 -11.38
N THR A 7 -15.17 -4.84 -12.33
CA THR A 7 -15.18 -3.39 -12.06
C THR A 7 -16.58 -2.86 -11.78
N SER A 8 -17.62 -3.68 -11.87
CA SER A 8 -19.02 -3.30 -11.63
C SER A 8 -19.41 -3.36 -10.15
N ALA A 9 -18.70 -4.13 -9.34
CA ALA A 9 -18.96 -4.22 -7.90
C ALA A 9 -18.35 -3.01 -7.16
N PRO A 10 -19.03 -2.48 -6.11
CA PRO A 10 -18.46 -1.40 -5.32
C PRO A 10 -17.16 -1.86 -4.67
N PRO A 11 -16.13 -0.98 -4.61
CA PRO A 11 -14.84 -1.35 -4.05
C PRO A 11 -14.98 -1.79 -2.59
N ALA A 12 -14.16 -2.77 -2.19
CA ALA A 12 -14.13 -3.27 -0.82
C ALA A 12 -13.92 -2.13 0.19
N ALA A 13 -14.56 -2.21 1.34
CA ALA A 13 -14.53 -1.11 2.31
C ALA A 13 -13.12 -0.80 2.84
N PHE A 14 -12.27 -1.84 3.05
CA PHE A 14 -10.89 -1.62 3.45
C PHE A 14 -10.13 -0.81 2.39
N SER A 15 -10.29 -1.12 1.12
CA SER A 15 -9.65 -0.40 0.01
C SER A 15 -10.09 1.07 -0.07
N VAL A 16 -11.36 1.35 0.22
CA VAL A 16 -11.88 2.72 0.29
C VAL A 16 -11.29 3.48 1.48
N ALA A 17 -11.18 2.82 2.65
CA ALA A 17 -10.56 3.41 3.83
C ALA A 17 -9.06 3.69 3.60
N ASP A 18 -8.34 2.75 2.99
CA ASP A 18 -6.91 2.91 2.66
C ASP A 18 -6.67 4.09 1.72
N ALA A 19 -7.46 4.19 0.65
CA ALA A 19 -7.37 5.30 -0.28
C ALA A 19 -7.69 6.65 0.40
N PHE A 20 -8.64 6.67 1.32
CA PHE A 20 -8.98 7.86 2.09
C PHE A 20 -7.86 8.24 3.06
N MET A 21 -7.28 7.27 3.79
CA MET A 21 -6.13 7.51 4.67
C MET A 21 -4.94 8.06 3.91
N LEU A 22 -4.60 7.46 2.76
CA LEU A 22 -3.48 7.89 1.95
C LEU A 22 -3.68 9.32 1.43
N ARG A 23 -4.85 9.64 0.87
CA ARG A 23 -5.20 11.00 0.40
C ARG A 23 -5.10 12.02 1.54
N THR A 24 -5.69 11.70 2.69
CA THR A 24 -5.62 12.60 3.87
C THR A 24 -4.19 12.84 4.32
N ALA A 25 -3.33 11.81 4.28
CA ALA A 25 -1.92 11.94 4.62
C ALA A 25 -1.16 12.80 3.60
N LEU A 26 -1.42 12.61 2.30
CA LEU A 26 -0.85 13.44 1.24
C LEU A 26 -1.27 14.91 1.39
N ASP A 27 -2.55 15.17 1.64
CA ASP A 27 -3.07 16.53 1.85
C ASP A 27 -2.42 17.21 3.07
N ALA A 28 -2.22 16.45 4.17
CA ALA A 28 -1.54 16.94 5.37
C ALA A 28 -0.06 17.29 5.14
N LEU A 29 0.57 16.71 4.10
CA LEU A 29 1.94 17.06 3.67
C LEU A 29 1.96 18.25 2.68
N GLY A 30 0.82 18.84 2.34
CA GLY A 30 0.72 19.92 1.36
C GLY A 30 0.51 19.45 -0.08
N GLY A 31 0.15 18.19 -0.28
CA GLY A 31 -0.03 17.56 -1.58
C GLY A 31 1.28 17.11 -2.23
N VAL A 32 1.20 16.78 -3.51
CA VAL A 32 2.34 16.22 -4.26
C VAL A 32 2.80 17.10 -5.43
N ARG A 33 2.21 18.29 -5.58
CA ARG A 33 2.49 19.18 -6.70
C ARG A 33 3.98 19.53 -6.80
N GLY A 34 4.56 19.24 -7.95
CA GLY A 34 5.98 19.52 -8.25
C GLY A 34 6.98 18.57 -7.62
N LEU A 35 6.54 17.55 -6.86
CA LEU A 35 7.40 16.54 -6.27
C LEU A 35 7.74 15.43 -7.27
N ASP A 36 8.92 14.82 -7.09
CA ASP A 36 9.25 13.53 -7.68
C ASP A 36 8.74 12.43 -6.76
N THR A 37 7.92 11.51 -7.26
CA THR A 37 7.22 10.50 -6.46
C THR A 37 7.50 9.09 -6.94
N LEU A 38 7.54 8.15 -6.00
CA LEU A 38 7.76 6.71 -6.22
C LEU A 38 6.60 5.92 -5.61
N ASP A 39 6.00 5.02 -6.37
CA ASP A 39 4.99 4.07 -5.87
C ASP A 39 5.53 2.65 -5.96
N VAL A 40 5.87 2.04 -4.82
CA VAL A 40 6.46 0.70 -4.75
C VAL A 40 5.37 -0.34 -4.46
N ALA A 41 5.39 -1.44 -5.21
CA ALA A 41 4.28 -2.39 -5.35
C ALA A 41 3.03 -1.72 -5.95
N CYS A 42 3.24 -0.93 -7.00
CA CYS A 42 2.21 -0.09 -7.61
C CYS A 42 1.04 -0.89 -8.24
N GLY A 43 1.18 -2.19 -8.43
CA GLY A 43 0.16 -3.04 -9.03
C GLY A 43 -0.28 -2.54 -10.40
N HIS A 44 -1.58 -2.25 -10.55
CA HIS A 44 -2.16 -1.69 -11.77
C HIS A 44 -2.05 -0.16 -11.86
N GLY A 45 -1.24 0.47 -10.99
CA GLY A 45 -0.92 1.89 -11.05
C GLY A 45 -1.93 2.86 -10.42
N SER A 46 -2.89 2.39 -9.62
CA SER A 46 -3.91 3.27 -9.04
C SER A 46 -3.34 4.37 -8.17
N THR A 47 -2.39 4.05 -7.28
CA THR A 47 -1.71 5.03 -6.43
C THR A 47 -0.77 5.90 -7.25
N ALA A 48 -0.01 5.32 -8.18
CA ALA A 48 0.87 6.07 -9.05
C ALA A 48 0.11 7.13 -9.87
N ARG A 49 -1.05 6.77 -10.45
CA ARG A 49 -1.93 7.74 -11.14
C ARG A 49 -2.50 8.79 -10.20
N LEU A 50 -2.85 8.43 -8.96
CA LEU A 50 -3.28 9.40 -7.95
C LEU A 50 -2.20 10.46 -7.70
N LEU A 51 -0.93 10.05 -7.59
CA LEU A 51 0.20 10.98 -7.41
C LEU A 51 0.40 11.86 -8.65
N ALA A 52 0.40 11.28 -9.84
CA ALA A 52 0.54 12.01 -11.10
C ALA A 52 -0.59 13.04 -11.31
N SER A 53 -1.85 12.64 -11.11
CA SER A 53 -3.01 13.52 -11.20
C SER A 53 -3.04 14.62 -10.12
N GLY A 54 -2.37 14.37 -8.97
CA GLY A 54 -2.13 15.37 -7.93
C GLY A 54 -1.11 16.46 -8.31
N GLY A 55 -0.52 16.38 -9.51
CA GLY A 55 0.45 17.34 -10.03
C GLY A 55 1.90 17.05 -9.66
N ALA A 56 2.24 15.81 -9.35
CA ALA A 56 3.66 15.40 -9.22
C ALA A 56 4.43 15.74 -10.51
N ARG A 57 5.66 16.19 -10.37
CA ARG A 57 6.53 16.52 -11.51
C ARG A 57 6.97 15.26 -12.26
N ARG A 58 7.25 14.21 -11.52
CA ARG A 58 7.61 12.87 -12.00
C ARG A 58 6.98 11.84 -11.10
N THR A 59 6.40 10.79 -11.66
CA THR A 59 5.90 9.64 -10.93
C THR A 59 6.48 8.37 -11.51
N VAL A 60 7.08 7.54 -10.65
CA VAL A 60 7.58 6.23 -11.02
C VAL A 60 6.82 5.16 -10.24
N GLY A 61 6.29 4.17 -10.95
CA GLY A 61 5.65 2.99 -10.37
C GLY A 61 6.54 1.75 -10.53
N VAL A 62 6.71 0.97 -9.47
CA VAL A 62 7.50 -0.28 -9.48
C VAL A 62 6.64 -1.43 -8.96
N ASP A 63 6.61 -2.54 -9.69
CA ASP A 63 5.98 -3.80 -9.23
C ASP A 63 6.77 -4.99 -9.78
N SER A 64 6.85 -6.07 -9.01
CA SER A 64 7.57 -7.28 -9.42
C SER A 64 6.84 -8.10 -10.50
N CYS A 65 5.54 -7.87 -10.70
CA CYS A 65 4.72 -8.61 -11.65
C CYS A 65 4.65 -7.92 -13.02
N PRO A 66 5.28 -8.50 -14.09
CA PRO A 66 5.25 -7.89 -15.42
C PRO A 66 3.82 -7.70 -15.98
N GLU A 67 2.90 -8.59 -15.63
CA GLU A 67 1.51 -8.51 -16.08
C GLU A 67 0.77 -7.32 -15.47
N ARG A 68 1.02 -7.01 -14.17
CA ARG A 68 0.46 -5.83 -13.52
C ARG A 68 1.00 -4.55 -14.15
N ILE A 69 2.30 -4.47 -14.41
CA ILE A 69 2.93 -3.33 -15.08
C ILE A 69 2.39 -3.17 -16.51
N ARG A 70 2.18 -4.27 -17.25
CA ARG A 70 1.57 -4.18 -18.58
C ARG A 70 0.16 -3.58 -18.52
N ARG A 71 -0.64 -3.97 -17.53
CA ARG A 71 -1.99 -3.38 -17.33
C ARG A 71 -1.91 -1.94 -16.87
N ALA A 72 -0.99 -1.59 -15.97
CA ALA A 72 -0.80 -0.20 -15.53
C ALA A 72 -0.52 0.71 -16.74
N ARG A 73 0.40 0.30 -17.63
CA ARG A 73 0.71 1.04 -18.88
C ARG A 73 -0.48 1.13 -19.83
N ALA A 74 -1.30 0.08 -19.92
CA ALA A 74 -2.48 0.09 -20.79
C ALA A 74 -3.55 1.09 -20.30
N HIS A 75 -3.65 1.35 -19.01
CA HIS A 75 -4.54 2.37 -18.45
C HIS A 75 -4.09 3.80 -18.76
N GLU A 76 -2.78 4.04 -18.95
CA GLU A 76 -2.26 5.38 -19.32
C GLU A 76 -2.66 5.77 -20.75
N THR A 77 -2.81 4.81 -21.66
CA THR A 77 -3.14 5.08 -23.08
C THR A 77 -4.62 5.29 -23.34
N GLY A 78 -5.49 5.02 -22.35
CA GLY A 78 -6.96 5.07 -22.48
C GLY A 78 -7.63 6.31 -21.90
N GLU A 79 -6.99 7.04 -21.01
CA GLU A 79 -7.60 8.19 -20.32
C GLU A 79 -6.66 9.40 -20.38
N THR A 80 -7.01 10.38 -21.22
CA THR A 80 -6.54 11.76 -21.26
C THR A 80 -5.02 12.00 -21.29
N GLY A 81 -4.51 12.36 -22.44
CA GLY A 81 -3.11 12.72 -22.72
C GLY A 81 -2.60 14.03 -22.09
N GLU A 82 -2.96 14.38 -20.86
CA GLU A 82 -2.53 15.63 -20.22
C GLU A 82 -2.13 15.53 -18.73
N ALA A 83 -2.36 14.43 -18.03
CA ALA A 83 -1.78 14.21 -16.69
C ALA A 83 -0.44 13.49 -16.87
N GLY A 84 0.64 13.99 -16.27
CA GLY A 84 2.01 13.53 -16.45
C GLY A 84 2.11 12.00 -16.48
N ALA A 85 2.66 11.45 -17.57
CA ALA A 85 2.76 10.02 -17.80
C ALA A 85 3.55 9.35 -16.65
N VAL A 86 2.99 8.28 -16.08
CA VAL A 86 3.68 7.50 -15.05
C VAL A 86 4.72 6.60 -15.73
N GLU A 87 5.94 6.63 -15.24
CA GLU A 87 7.02 5.73 -15.65
C GLU A 87 6.91 4.42 -14.87
N TYR A 88 6.72 3.28 -15.53
CA TYR A 88 6.57 1.98 -14.86
C TYR A 88 7.75 1.05 -15.09
N HIS A 89 8.25 0.43 -14.00
CA HIS A 89 9.33 -0.54 -14.00
C HIS A 89 8.92 -1.88 -13.41
N VAL A 90 9.42 -2.97 -13.99
CA VAL A 90 9.32 -4.31 -13.42
C VAL A 90 10.57 -4.54 -12.58
N ALA A 91 10.42 -4.59 -11.25
CA ALA A 91 11.52 -4.90 -10.34
C ALA A 91 10.99 -5.43 -9.00
N ASP A 92 11.77 -6.29 -8.36
CA ASP A 92 11.55 -6.71 -6.99
C ASP A 92 11.92 -5.56 -6.03
N ALA A 93 11.07 -5.30 -5.03
CA ALA A 93 11.27 -4.19 -4.11
C ALA A 93 12.54 -4.33 -3.26
N ALA A 94 12.94 -5.56 -2.90
CA ALA A 94 14.17 -5.78 -2.11
C ALA A 94 15.44 -5.56 -2.91
N GLY A 95 15.38 -5.73 -4.24
CA GLY A 95 16.48 -5.53 -5.19
C GLY A 95 16.24 -4.38 -6.18
N MET A 96 15.32 -3.46 -5.86
CA MET A 96 14.97 -2.35 -6.73
C MET A 96 16.19 -1.50 -7.08
N PRO A 97 16.40 -1.17 -8.37
CA PRO A 97 17.49 -0.28 -8.77
C PRO A 97 17.30 1.14 -8.22
N GLN A 98 18.36 1.92 -8.22
CA GLN A 98 18.29 3.32 -7.85
C GLN A 98 17.66 4.13 -9.00
N LEU A 99 16.39 4.47 -8.86
CA LEU A 99 15.57 5.22 -9.83
C LEU A 99 15.45 6.71 -9.45
N GLY A 100 15.72 7.01 -8.16
CA GLY A 100 15.62 8.33 -7.55
C GLY A 100 16.85 9.22 -7.72
N PRO A 101 16.91 10.28 -6.92
CA PRO A 101 16.22 10.46 -5.64
C PRO A 101 14.81 11.06 -5.77
N PHE A 102 13.87 10.60 -4.91
CA PHE A 102 12.48 11.05 -4.84
C PHE A 102 12.21 11.87 -3.56
N ASP A 103 11.17 12.71 -3.62
CA ASP A 103 10.69 13.54 -2.52
C ASP A 103 9.67 12.79 -1.65
N LEU A 104 8.96 11.81 -2.25
CA LEU A 104 7.94 11.01 -1.60
C LEU A 104 7.94 9.60 -2.19
N ALA A 105 7.81 8.60 -1.32
CA ALA A 105 7.45 7.24 -1.72
C ALA A 105 6.12 6.82 -1.10
N THR A 106 5.36 6.01 -1.84
CA THR A 106 4.21 5.27 -1.34
C THR A 106 4.46 3.77 -1.44
N ALA A 107 3.92 2.99 -0.48
CA ALA A 107 4.01 1.54 -0.46
C ALA A 107 2.74 0.97 0.15
N VAL A 108 1.81 0.49 -0.69
CA VAL A 108 0.55 -0.08 -0.23
C VAL A 108 0.64 -1.60 -0.27
N TYR A 109 0.57 -2.25 0.91
CA TYR A 109 0.68 -3.70 1.08
C TYR A 109 1.96 -4.31 0.48
N LEU A 110 3.06 -3.55 0.50
CA LEU A 110 4.38 -4.03 0.08
C LEU A 110 5.03 -4.90 1.16
N PHE A 111 5.25 -4.32 2.35
CA PHE A 111 6.15 -4.88 3.36
C PHE A 111 5.63 -6.18 3.98
N ASN A 112 4.33 -6.41 3.99
CA ASN A 112 3.72 -7.69 4.40
C ASN A 112 3.98 -8.85 3.42
N GLN A 113 4.57 -8.59 2.25
CA GLN A 113 5.01 -9.61 1.30
C GLN A 113 6.41 -10.16 1.65
N ALA A 114 7.15 -9.51 2.53
CA ALA A 114 8.44 -9.99 2.99
C ALA A 114 8.28 -11.37 3.66
N HIS A 115 8.97 -12.39 3.14
CA HIS A 115 8.85 -13.76 3.62
C HIS A 115 9.65 -14.04 4.90
N ASP A 116 10.66 -13.21 5.18
CA ASP A 116 11.50 -13.22 6.37
C ASP A 116 12.00 -11.81 6.72
N ARG A 117 12.69 -11.68 7.85
CA ARG A 117 13.22 -10.41 8.34
C ARG A 117 14.30 -9.83 7.40
N VAL A 118 15.09 -10.67 6.75
CA VAL A 118 16.14 -10.23 5.82
C VAL A 118 15.50 -9.53 4.62
N ALA A 119 14.44 -10.12 4.06
CA ALA A 119 13.68 -9.54 2.96
C ALA A 119 12.98 -8.24 3.38
N LEU A 120 12.40 -8.19 4.60
CA LEU A 120 11.77 -6.98 5.14
C LEU A 120 12.76 -5.82 5.21
N HIS A 121 13.93 -6.04 5.83
CA HIS A 121 14.98 -5.02 5.93
C HIS A 121 15.54 -4.62 4.54
N ALA A 122 15.65 -5.57 3.61
CA ALA A 122 16.10 -5.27 2.25
C ALA A 122 15.11 -4.35 1.51
N MET A 123 13.80 -4.58 1.64
CA MET A 123 12.77 -3.73 1.06
C MET A 123 12.85 -2.29 1.61
N PHE A 124 12.96 -2.12 2.94
CA PHE A 124 13.09 -0.79 3.55
C PHE A 124 14.36 -0.09 3.09
N ARG A 125 15.51 -0.78 3.04
CA ARG A 125 16.78 -0.21 2.53
C ARG A 125 16.67 0.23 1.07
N ALA A 126 16.06 -0.57 0.22
CA ALA A 126 15.89 -0.24 -1.20
C ALA A 126 14.98 0.98 -1.40
N VAL A 127 13.89 1.08 -0.64
CA VAL A 127 13.02 2.27 -0.65
C VAL A 127 13.81 3.49 -0.15
N ARG A 128 14.50 3.38 0.99
CA ARG A 128 15.29 4.48 1.59
C ARG A 128 16.38 5.00 0.65
N ALA A 129 17.07 4.10 -0.05
CA ALA A 129 18.12 4.46 -1.02
C ALA A 129 17.60 5.29 -2.21
N ASN A 130 16.31 5.22 -2.47
CA ASN A 130 15.64 5.99 -3.53
C ASN A 130 15.07 7.34 -3.06
N LEU A 131 15.21 7.68 -1.77
CA LEU A 131 14.65 8.89 -1.18
C LEU A 131 15.73 9.93 -0.85
N ARG A 132 15.44 11.22 -1.08
CA ARG A 132 16.25 12.34 -0.60
C ARG A 132 16.26 12.39 0.93
N PRO A 133 17.29 12.94 1.56
CA PRO A 133 17.22 13.30 2.98
C PRO A 133 16.00 14.19 3.26
N GLY A 134 15.21 13.87 4.30
CA GLY A 134 13.99 14.57 4.66
C GLY A 134 12.74 14.20 3.83
N ALA A 135 12.87 13.37 2.81
CA ALA A 135 11.74 12.84 2.04
C ALA A 135 10.83 11.96 2.90
N ARG A 136 9.63 11.66 2.41
CA ARG A 136 8.63 10.87 3.13
C ARG A 136 8.40 9.51 2.50
N LEU A 137 8.15 8.50 3.36
CA LEU A 137 7.53 7.23 2.97
C LEU A 137 6.16 7.14 3.64
N LEU A 138 5.11 7.00 2.85
CA LEU A 138 3.77 6.66 3.32
C LEU A 138 3.48 5.20 2.97
N ALA A 139 3.37 4.33 3.97
CA ALA A 139 3.10 2.92 3.76
C ALA A 139 1.80 2.49 4.43
N ILE A 140 0.98 1.72 3.72
CA ILE A 140 -0.19 1.03 4.29
C ILE A 140 0.17 -0.43 4.48
N VAL A 141 0.02 -0.90 5.70
CA VAL A 141 0.32 -2.28 6.11
C VAL A 141 -0.86 -2.90 6.86
N PRO A 142 -1.06 -4.23 6.78
CA PRO A 142 -2.10 -4.90 7.56
C PRO A 142 -1.84 -4.76 9.05
N ASN A 143 -2.91 -4.66 9.83
CA ASN A 143 -2.83 -4.71 11.29
C ASN A 143 -2.65 -6.15 11.77
N PRO A 144 -1.73 -6.41 12.72
CA PRO A 144 -1.54 -7.75 13.29
C PRO A 144 -2.61 -8.09 14.33
N GLY A 145 -2.71 -9.39 14.67
CA GLY A 145 -3.47 -9.88 15.81
C GLY A 145 -4.98 -9.95 15.63
N ALA A 146 -5.51 -9.74 14.43
CA ALA A 146 -6.94 -9.79 14.19
C ALA A 146 -7.51 -11.21 14.29
N PHE A 147 -6.87 -12.16 13.64
CA PHE A 147 -7.36 -13.54 13.59
C PHE A 147 -6.99 -14.32 14.89
N PRO A 148 -7.92 -15.15 15.45
CA PRO A 148 -9.27 -15.42 14.98
C PRO A 148 -10.36 -14.50 15.58
N HIS A 149 -10.01 -13.43 16.27
CA HIS A 149 -10.89 -12.64 17.12
C HIS A 149 -11.69 -11.56 16.38
N VAL A 150 -11.22 -11.16 15.20
CA VAL A 150 -11.86 -10.11 14.39
C VAL A 150 -12.26 -10.68 13.03
N ASP A 151 -13.51 -10.50 12.64
CA ASP A 151 -13.99 -10.81 11.30
C ASP A 151 -13.95 -9.57 10.41
N TRP A 152 -13.04 -9.58 9.44
CA TRP A 152 -12.93 -8.51 8.44
C TRP A 152 -13.73 -8.77 7.15
N SER A 153 -14.48 -9.88 7.08
CA SER A 153 -15.26 -10.19 5.87
C SER A 153 -16.30 -9.12 5.49
N PRO A 154 -16.96 -8.41 6.44
CA PRO A 154 -17.84 -7.30 6.09
C PRO A 154 -17.13 -6.15 5.39
N TYR A 155 -15.80 -6.08 5.50
CA TYR A 155 -14.97 -5.03 4.91
C TYR A 155 -14.29 -5.47 3.61
N GLY A 156 -14.52 -6.71 3.17
CA GLY A 156 -14.06 -7.23 1.89
C GLY A 156 -12.81 -8.10 1.94
N ILE A 157 -12.37 -8.52 3.13
CA ILE A 157 -11.22 -9.41 3.32
C ILE A 157 -11.54 -10.47 4.39
N ARG A 158 -11.21 -11.73 4.12
CA ARG A 158 -11.34 -12.82 5.10
C ARG A 158 -10.01 -13.50 5.32
N ILE A 159 -9.56 -13.58 6.57
CA ILE A 159 -8.44 -14.41 6.96
C ILE A 159 -8.99 -15.85 7.12
N VAL A 160 -8.39 -16.80 6.40
CA VAL A 160 -8.82 -18.19 6.38
C VAL A 160 -8.01 -19.01 7.39
N GLU A 161 -6.73 -18.73 7.48
CA GLU A 161 -5.80 -19.48 8.32
C GLU A 161 -4.66 -18.58 8.77
N ARG A 162 -4.17 -18.85 9.99
CA ARG A 162 -2.94 -18.28 10.54
C ARG A 162 -2.04 -19.42 11.00
N THR A 163 -0.92 -19.59 10.33
CA THR A 163 0.09 -20.59 10.65
C THR A 163 1.26 -19.93 11.40
N PRO A 164 1.50 -20.26 12.67
CA PRO A 164 2.67 -19.76 13.39
C PRO A 164 3.96 -20.27 12.76
N GLY A 165 5.02 -19.51 12.83
CA GLY A 165 6.36 -19.95 12.42
C GLY A 165 7.12 -18.89 11.61
N GLY A 166 8.43 -19.11 11.45
CA GLY A 166 9.35 -18.16 10.88
C GLY A 166 9.48 -16.88 11.70
N ASP A 167 9.86 -15.78 11.06
CA ASP A 167 10.03 -14.47 11.72
C ASP A 167 8.69 -13.79 12.00
N ALA A 168 7.66 -14.16 11.24
CA ALA A 168 6.28 -13.71 11.43
C ALA A 168 5.30 -14.80 10.96
N PRO A 169 4.10 -14.91 11.57
CA PRO A 169 3.08 -15.86 11.14
C PRO A 169 2.71 -15.69 9.67
N LEU A 170 2.39 -16.80 9.00
CA LEU A 170 1.82 -16.77 7.66
C LEU A 170 0.29 -16.66 7.76
N LEU A 171 -0.27 -15.67 7.11
CA LEU A 171 -1.71 -15.53 6.89
C LEU A 171 -2.07 -16.01 5.51
N ARG A 172 -3.07 -16.90 5.45
CA ARG A 172 -3.85 -17.18 4.24
C ARG A 172 -5.14 -16.43 4.30
N ALA A 173 -5.39 -15.62 3.29
CA ALA A 173 -6.56 -14.77 3.24
C ALA A 173 -7.15 -14.76 1.83
N ARG A 174 -8.36 -14.21 1.73
CA ARG A 174 -8.99 -13.95 0.44
C ARG A 174 -9.68 -12.60 0.43
N LEU A 175 -9.68 -11.96 -0.71
CA LEU A 175 -10.57 -10.86 -1.00
C LEU A 175 -11.97 -11.43 -1.28
N GLU A 176 -12.99 -10.82 -0.70
CA GLU A 176 -14.42 -11.19 -0.90
C GLU A 176 -14.91 -10.51 -2.20
N THR A 177 -14.23 -10.80 -3.32
CA THR A 177 -14.59 -10.41 -4.68
C THR A 177 -15.34 -11.56 -5.37
N ASP A 178 -15.92 -11.33 -6.55
CA ASP A 178 -16.53 -12.37 -7.37
C ASP A 178 -15.75 -12.49 -8.69
N PRO A 179 -15.02 -13.60 -8.92
CA PRO A 179 -14.70 -14.67 -7.96
C PRO A 179 -13.74 -14.22 -6.85
N PRO A 180 -13.73 -14.92 -5.69
CA PRO A 180 -12.82 -14.59 -4.59
C PRO A 180 -11.35 -14.75 -4.98
N VAL A 181 -10.49 -13.85 -4.46
CA VAL A 181 -9.05 -13.85 -4.71
C VAL A 181 -8.28 -14.29 -3.48
N ALA A 182 -7.71 -15.50 -3.50
CA ALA A 182 -6.84 -15.99 -2.44
C ALA A 182 -5.44 -15.37 -2.54
N PHE A 183 -4.84 -15.08 -1.39
CA PHE A 183 -3.46 -14.61 -1.27
C PHE A 183 -2.85 -15.03 0.07
N GLU A 184 -1.53 -14.95 0.15
CA GLU A 184 -0.77 -15.17 1.37
C GLU A 184 0.06 -13.92 1.68
N CYS A 185 0.28 -13.64 2.96
CA CYS A 185 1.18 -12.60 3.43
C CYS A 185 1.68 -12.92 4.84
N ARG A 186 2.74 -12.21 5.28
CA ARG A 186 3.22 -12.31 6.67
C ARG A 186 2.51 -11.30 7.56
N GLU A 187 2.21 -11.74 8.78
CA GLU A 187 1.62 -10.92 9.84
C GLU A 187 2.74 -10.31 10.70
N TRP A 188 3.41 -9.31 10.15
CA TRP A 188 4.42 -8.55 10.88
C TRP A 188 3.79 -7.66 11.95
N ALA A 189 4.44 -7.54 13.11
CA ALA A 189 4.04 -6.55 14.09
C ALA A 189 4.47 -5.14 13.65
N HIS A 190 3.78 -4.10 14.13
CA HIS A 190 4.16 -2.72 13.86
C HIS A 190 5.60 -2.41 14.32
N ALA A 191 6.06 -3.07 15.39
CA ALA A 191 7.44 -2.96 15.88
C ALA A 191 8.47 -3.47 14.86
N ASP A 192 8.17 -4.57 14.14
CA ASP A 192 9.09 -5.13 13.13
C ASP A 192 9.26 -4.17 11.95
N PHE A 193 8.16 -3.54 11.50
CA PHE A 193 8.23 -2.51 10.46
C PHE A 193 9.02 -1.29 10.92
N ALA A 194 8.82 -0.84 12.17
CA ALA A 194 9.52 0.32 12.72
C ALA A 194 11.02 0.03 12.87
N GLU A 195 11.41 -1.13 13.37
CA GLU A 195 12.79 -1.58 13.47
C GLU A 195 13.47 -1.59 12.09
N ALA A 196 12.84 -2.24 11.10
CA ALA A 196 13.38 -2.31 9.74
C ALA A 196 13.52 -0.93 9.07
N ALA A 197 12.60 -0.01 9.34
CA ALA A 197 12.68 1.36 8.85
C ALA A 197 13.85 2.12 9.49
N VAL A 198 14.01 2.05 10.82
CA VAL A 198 15.13 2.68 11.54
C VAL A 198 16.46 2.12 11.05
N ASP A 199 16.59 0.81 10.92
CA ASP A 199 17.80 0.14 10.43
C ASP A 199 18.13 0.52 8.97
N ALA A 200 17.12 0.86 8.18
CA ALA A 200 17.30 1.37 6.82
C ALA A 200 17.74 2.85 6.77
N GLY A 201 17.75 3.55 7.92
CA GLY A 201 18.17 4.95 8.02
C GLY A 201 17.03 5.96 7.89
N PHE A 202 15.78 5.55 8.17
CA PHE A 202 14.70 6.52 8.38
C PHE A 202 14.86 7.18 9.76
N ALA A 203 14.81 8.51 9.80
CA ALA A 203 15.02 9.31 11.01
C ALA A 203 13.81 9.22 11.98
N THR A 204 12.60 9.07 11.45
CA THR A 204 11.39 8.92 12.26
C THR A 204 10.43 7.92 11.64
N VAL A 205 9.68 7.26 12.51
CA VAL A 205 8.58 6.36 12.15
C VAL A 205 7.38 6.73 13.00
N ALA A 206 6.25 7.05 12.38
CA ALA A 206 5.03 7.41 13.06
C ALA A 206 3.83 6.65 12.49
N TRP A 207 2.99 6.13 13.37
CA TRP A 207 1.73 5.48 12.99
C TRP A 207 0.60 6.50 13.05
N GLN A 208 -0.20 6.55 12.00
CA GLN A 208 -1.36 7.43 11.96
C GLN A 208 -2.63 6.68 12.35
N PRO A 209 -3.54 7.31 13.11
CA PRO A 209 -4.82 6.70 13.43
C PRO A 209 -5.61 6.44 12.16
N THR A 210 -6.30 5.29 12.14
CA THR A 210 -7.15 4.91 11.02
C THR A 210 -8.26 5.92 10.81
N ARG A 211 -8.37 6.41 9.60
CA ARG A 211 -9.43 7.33 9.16
C ARG A 211 -10.29 6.65 8.10
N THR A 212 -11.55 7.02 8.07
CA THR A 212 -12.53 6.53 7.09
C THR A 212 -13.19 7.70 6.39
N PRO A 213 -13.67 7.52 5.16
CA PRO A 213 -14.43 8.56 4.50
C PRO A 213 -15.71 8.91 5.27
N PRO A 214 -16.36 10.04 4.97
CA PRO A 214 -17.66 10.38 5.52
C PRO A 214 -18.69 9.26 5.30
N ALA A 215 -19.63 9.14 6.22
CA ALA A 215 -20.74 8.20 6.11
C ALA A 215 -21.56 8.46 4.84
N CYS A 216 -22.09 7.40 4.26
CA CYS A 216 -22.99 7.44 3.11
C CYS A 216 -24.08 6.36 3.28
N GLU A 217 -25.04 6.30 2.35
CA GLU A 217 -26.20 5.40 2.44
C GLU A 217 -25.81 3.92 2.62
N ILE A 218 -24.76 3.45 1.93
CA ILE A 218 -24.33 2.04 1.98
C ILE A 218 -23.27 1.76 3.08
N ARG A 219 -22.67 2.79 3.68
CA ARG A 219 -21.65 2.70 4.74
C ARG A 219 -21.86 3.87 5.71
N ASP A 220 -22.77 3.65 6.64
CA ASP A 220 -23.15 4.62 7.67
C ASP A 220 -22.06 4.82 8.75
N GLU A 221 -22.27 5.75 9.67
CA GLU A 221 -21.30 6.00 10.74
C GLU A 221 -21.14 4.79 11.69
N PRO A 222 -22.18 4.04 12.10
CA PRO A 222 -22.02 2.81 12.85
C PRO A 222 -21.15 1.76 12.14
N TYR A 223 -21.24 1.64 10.80
CA TYR A 223 -20.40 0.77 10.00
C TYR A 223 -18.92 1.18 10.08
N TRP A 224 -18.61 2.48 9.87
CA TRP A 224 -17.27 2.99 9.94
C TRP A 224 -16.71 3.02 11.36
N ALA A 225 -17.53 3.25 12.38
CA ALA A 225 -17.09 3.17 13.78
C ALA A 225 -16.62 1.76 14.13
N ARG A 226 -17.33 0.71 13.70
CA ARG A 226 -16.88 -0.68 13.86
C ARG A 226 -15.61 -0.97 13.09
N TYR A 227 -15.46 -0.47 11.87
CA TYR A 227 -14.20 -0.59 11.12
C TYR A 227 -13.04 0.03 11.88
N ARG A 228 -13.19 1.25 12.40
CA ARG A 228 -12.14 1.96 13.13
C ARG A 228 -11.77 1.31 14.48
N SER A 229 -12.67 0.53 15.09
CA SER A 229 -12.36 -0.20 16.33
C SER A 229 -11.43 -1.38 16.12
N ALA A 230 -11.41 -1.98 14.91
CA ALA A 230 -10.53 -3.08 14.53
C ALA A 230 -10.22 -3.01 13.03
N PRO A 231 -9.43 -2.01 12.61
CA PRO A 231 -9.20 -1.75 11.19
C PRO A 231 -8.32 -2.83 10.55
N VAL A 232 -8.52 -3.03 9.25
CA VAL A 232 -7.71 -3.98 8.45
C VAL A 232 -6.26 -3.53 8.37
N SER A 233 -6.02 -2.22 8.29
CA SER A 233 -4.72 -1.63 7.99
C SER A 233 -4.43 -0.40 8.81
N SER A 234 -3.14 -0.06 8.90
CA SER A 234 -2.63 1.20 9.45
C SER A 234 -1.74 1.90 8.42
N LEU A 235 -1.64 3.22 8.55
CA LEU A 235 -0.72 4.02 7.77
C LEU A 235 0.52 4.36 8.59
N MET A 236 1.67 3.98 8.07
CA MET A 236 3.00 4.32 8.58
C MET A 236 3.56 5.51 7.79
N ASN A 237 4.06 6.52 8.47
CA ASN A 237 4.72 7.69 7.91
C ASN A 237 6.15 7.76 8.42
N CYS A 238 7.13 7.63 7.52
CA CYS A 238 8.55 7.70 7.84
C CYS A 238 9.18 8.94 7.22
N VAL A 239 10.20 9.49 7.88
CA VAL A 239 11.07 10.55 7.35
C VAL A 239 12.44 9.96 7.01
N ALA A 240 12.91 10.19 5.77
CA ALA A 240 14.16 9.67 5.24
C ALA A 240 15.39 10.49 5.71
#